data_51abc31cdf808868f46e5969657cc4aa
#
_entry.id   51abc31cdf808868f46e5969657cc4aa
#
_cell.length_a   1.000
_cell.length_b   1.000
_cell.length_c   1.000
_cell.angle_alpha   90.00
_cell.angle_beta   90.00
_cell.angle_gamma   90.00
#
_symmetry.space_group_name_H-M   'P 1'
#
loop_
_entity.id
_entity.type
_entity.pdbx_description
1 polymer ?
#
loop_
_entity_poly.entity_id
_entity_poly.type
_entity_poly.pdbx_seq_one_letter_code
_entity_poly.pdbx_strand_id
1 'polypeptide(L)'
;MQFTEEEDKLINWLRQNYLNIILGLAIGFFFVGGYNYYKSSMMNAMHQISLDYEEVVKLYQKERFSDFIDKAQLLVDQEPENIYSAMTNLYLSKHYHDSNQLDLAKSSLSHIMTNSESLSHIYIASVRLARINISQGEYIEAINVLSSIKNSSTDPIVLELLGDIMLLQNDKLAAIKNYELALSQDITPNKAKLIESKLSTIR
;
A
#
# COMPACT_ATOMS: atom_id res chain seq x y z
N MET A 1 -48.91 -49.59 -3.17
CA MET A 1 -47.45 -49.60 -3.30
C MET A 1 -46.89 -50.19 -2.04
N GLN A 2 -46.30 -51.39 -2.11
CA GLN A 2 -45.55 -51.95 -0.97
C GLN A 2 -44.16 -51.34 -1.00
N PHE A 3 -43.82 -50.61 0.03
CA PHE A 3 -42.43 -50.10 0.21
C PHE A 3 -41.51 -51.31 0.49
N THR A 4 -40.29 -51.23 0.00
CA THR A 4 -39.28 -52.26 0.31
C THR A 4 -38.87 -52.12 1.79
N GLU A 5 -38.37 -53.19 2.43
CA GLU A 5 -37.92 -53.14 3.83
C GLU A 5 -36.86 -52.06 4.10
N GLU A 6 -36.09 -51.67 3.09
CA GLU A 6 -35.09 -50.62 3.18
C GLU A 6 -35.72 -49.20 3.19
N GLU A 7 -36.81 -49.04 2.44
CA GLU A 7 -37.56 -47.75 2.43
C GLU A 7 -38.26 -47.54 3.78
N ASP A 8 -38.83 -48.58 4.39
CA ASP A 8 -39.46 -48.48 5.72
C ASP A 8 -38.42 -48.15 6.80
N LYS A 9 -37.22 -48.73 6.75
CA LYS A 9 -36.12 -48.40 7.67
C LYS A 9 -35.68 -46.94 7.54
N LEU A 10 -35.54 -46.44 6.31
CA LEU A 10 -35.17 -45.07 6.05
C LEU A 10 -36.23 -44.07 6.56
N ILE A 11 -37.50 -44.34 6.30
CA ILE A 11 -38.62 -43.50 6.75
C ILE A 11 -38.68 -43.46 8.28
N ASN A 12 -38.50 -44.61 8.95
CA ASN A 12 -38.49 -44.68 10.40
C ASN A 12 -37.28 -43.93 11.00
N TRP A 13 -36.10 -44.04 10.39
CA TRP A 13 -34.91 -43.31 10.81
C TRP A 13 -35.11 -41.81 10.66
N LEU A 14 -35.63 -41.33 9.52
CA LEU A 14 -35.95 -39.90 9.29
C LEU A 14 -36.98 -39.41 10.32
N ARG A 15 -38.01 -40.20 10.63
CA ARG A 15 -39.02 -39.83 11.61
C ARG A 15 -38.48 -39.77 13.05
N GLN A 16 -37.47 -40.57 13.37
CA GLN A 16 -36.80 -40.51 14.67
C GLN A 16 -35.80 -39.38 14.79
N ASN A 17 -35.21 -38.93 13.67
CA ASN A 17 -34.13 -37.95 13.65
C ASN A 17 -34.53 -36.58 13.04
N TYR A 18 -35.82 -36.37 12.73
CA TYR A 18 -36.26 -35.17 12.01
C TYR A 18 -35.89 -33.86 12.72
N LEU A 19 -35.95 -33.81 14.05
CA LEU A 19 -35.56 -32.63 14.84
C LEU A 19 -34.07 -32.33 14.70
N ASN A 20 -33.24 -33.36 14.73
CA ASN A 20 -31.78 -33.19 14.55
C ASN A 20 -31.43 -32.72 13.13
N ILE A 21 -32.16 -33.24 12.12
CA ILE A 21 -32.03 -32.87 10.72
C ILE A 21 -32.44 -31.39 10.53
N ILE A 22 -33.62 -31.01 11.08
CA ILE A 22 -34.10 -29.62 11.02
C ILE A 22 -33.13 -28.67 11.73
N LEU A 23 -32.63 -29.05 12.90
CA LEU A 23 -31.67 -28.27 13.65
C LEU A 23 -30.36 -28.10 12.87
N GLY A 24 -29.85 -29.20 12.28
CA GLY A 24 -28.64 -29.14 11.42
C GLY A 24 -28.82 -28.24 10.21
N LEU A 25 -29.98 -28.34 9.54
CA LEU A 25 -30.31 -27.44 8.42
C LEU A 25 -30.44 -25.99 8.87
N ALA A 26 -31.12 -25.72 10.00
CA ALA A 26 -31.26 -24.35 10.53
C ALA A 26 -29.90 -23.74 10.87
N ILE A 27 -28.99 -24.48 11.49
CA ILE A 27 -27.63 -24.08 11.78
C ILE A 27 -26.87 -23.79 10.46
N GLY A 28 -26.96 -24.70 9.49
CA GLY A 28 -26.34 -24.53 8.18
C GLY A 28 -26.81 -23.23 7.46
N PHE A 29 -28.13 -23.01 7.44
CA PHE A 29 -28.69 -21.76 6.87
C PHE A 29 -28.25 -20.51 7.63
N PHE A 30 -28.15 -20.57 8.95
CA PHE A 30 -27.68 -19.46 9.77
C PHE A 30 -26.22 -19.09 9.44
N PHE A 31 -25.34 -20.09 9.33
CA PHE A 31 -23.95 -19.84 8.96
C PHE A 31 -23.79 -19.31 7.54
N VAL A 32 -24.49 -19.90 6.57
CA VAL A 32 -24.44 -19.45 5.17
C VAL A 32 -25.05 -18.05 5.02
N GLY A 33 -26.21 -17.81 5.64
CA GLY A 33 -26.87 -16.51 5.62
C GLY A 33 -26.04 -15.43 6.31
N GLY A 34 -25.50 -15.74 7.49
CA GLY A 34 -24.62 -14.84 8.24
C GLY A 34 -23.33 -14.49 7.47
N TYR A 35 -22.69 -15.51 6.88
CA TYR A 35 -21.51 -15.31 6.05
C TYR A 35 -21.80 -14.45 4.82
N ASN A 36 -22.90 -14.70 4.10
CA ASN A 36 -23.30 -13.91 2.94
C ASN A 36 -23.63 -12.46 3.30
N TYR A 37 -24.32 -12.26 4.43
CA TYR A 37 -24.61 -10.92 4.95
C TYR A 37 -23.32 -10.16 5.29
N TYR A 38 -22.40 -10.79 6.04
CA TYR A 38 -21.10 -10.22 6.39
C TYR A 38 -20.30 -9.86 5.13
N LYS A 39 -20.20 -10.78 4.18
CA LYS A 39 -19.49 -10.56 2.91
C LYS A 39 -20.10 -9.42 2.10
N SER A 40 -21.43 -9.37 2.01
CA SER A 40 -22.13 -8.29 1.29
C SER A 40 -21.92 -6.93 1.95
N SER A 41 -21.99 -6.87 3.28
CA SER A 41 -21.73 -5.63 4.04
C SER A 41 -20.30 -5.14 3.83
N MET A 42 -19.32 -6.04 3.89
CA MET A 42 -17.91 -5.70 3.64
C MET A 42 -17.69 -5.20 2.20
N MET A 43 -18.29 -5.86 1.21
CA MET A 43 -18.21 -5.43 -0.19
C MET A 43 -18.83 -4.05 -0.41
N ASN A 44 -19.97 -3.77 0.23
CA ASN A 44 -20.61 -2.45 0.12
C ASN A 44 -19.77 -1.35 0.77
N ALA A 45 -19.14 -1.62 1.91
CA ALA A 45 -18.21 -0.69 2.55
C ALA A 45 -17.00 -0.40 1.65
N MET A 46 -16.38 -1.43 1.11
CA MET A 46 -15.26 -1.28 0.17
C MET A 46 -15.65 -0.51 -1.10
N HIS A 47 -16.85 -0.75 -1.62
CA HIS A 47 -17.36 0.01 -2.77
C HIS A 47 -17.54 1.49 -2.45
N GLN A 48 -18.06 1.81 -1.26
CA GLN A 48 -18.19 3.20 -0.83
C GLN A 48 -16.84 3.90 -0.73
N ILE A 49 -15.85 3.26 -0.10
CA ILE A 49 -14.47 3.79 0.00
C ILE A 49 -13.86 4.01 -1.40
N SER A 50 -14.12 3.10 -2.35
CA SER A 50 -13.69 3.27 -3.74
C SER A 50 -14.30 4.50 -4.40
N LEU A 51 -15.60 4.76 -4.19
CA LEU A 51 -16.27 5.95 -4.71
C LEU A 51 -15.71 7.23 -4.09
N ASP A 52 -15.45 7.22 -2.78
CA ASP A 52 -14.83 8.35 -2.08
C ASP A 52 -13.42 8.64 -2.63
N TYR A 53 -12.63 7.60 -2.90
CA TYR A 53 -11.33 7.75 -3.55
C TYR A 53 -11.44 8.31 -4.98
N GLU A 54 -12.41 7.83 -5.79
CA GLU A 54 -12.66 8.37 -7.12
C GLU A 54 -12.99 9.87 -7.07
N GLU A 55 -13.76 10.30 -6.08
CA GLU A 55 -14.07 11.71 -5.86
C GLU A 55 -12.81 12.50 -5.51
N VAL A 56 -11.94 11.99 -4.62
CA VAL A 56 -10.64 12.59 -4.28
C VAL A 56 -9.80 12.80 -5.54
N VAL A 57 -9.65 11.77 -6.38
CA VAL A 57 -8.88 11.85 -7.63
C VAL A 57 -9.49 12.88 -8.59
N LYS A 58 -10.82 12.91 -8.71
CA LYS A 58 -11.53 13.86 -9.57
C LYS A 58 -11.36 15.31 -9.10
N LEU A 59 -11.38 15.54 -7.79
CA LEU A 59 -11.14 16.88 -7.22
C LEU A 59 -9.70 17.33 -7.50
N TYR A 60 -8.73 16.45 -7.32
CA TYR A 60 -7.32 16.70 -7.64
C TYR A 60 -7.11 17.04 -9.11
N GLN A 61 -7.69 16.25 -10.04
CA GLN A 61 -7.59 16.47 -11.48
C GLN A 61 -8.24 17.78 -11.95
N LYS A 62 -9.26 18.26 -11.22
CA LYS A 62 -9.94 19.54 -11.48
C LYS A 62 -9.28 20.73 -10.79
N GLU A 63 -8.15 20.52 -10.14
CA GLU A 63 -7.40 21.53 -9.38
C GLU A 63 -8.24 22.21 -8.27
N ARG A 64 -9.29 21.53 -7.79
CA ARG A 64 -10.10 21.97 -6.65
C ARG A 64 -9.42 21.58 -5.34
N PHE A 65 -8.26 22.16 -5.08
CA PHE A 65 -7.35 21.68 -4.04
C PHE A 65 -7.88 21.81 -2.62
N SER A 66 -8.70 22.83 -2.31
CA SER A 66 -9.33 22.93 -0.98
C SER A 66 -10.26 21.74 -0.73
N ASP A 67 -11.18 21.48 -1.65
CA ASP A 67 -12.14 20.38 -1.52
C ASP A 67 -11.43 19.01 -1.57
N PHE A 68 -10.36 18.92 -2.38
CA PHE A 68 -9.50 17.74 -2.45
C PHE A 68 -8.88 17.42 -1.09
N ILE A 69 -8.26 18.41 -0.43
CA ILE A 69 -7.61 18.22 0.87
C ILE A 69 -8.63 17.76 1.91
N ASP A 70 -9.77 18.44 2.01
CA ASP A 70 -10.84 18.12 2.97
C ASP A 70 -11.36 16.69 2.78
N LYS A 71 -11.66 16.32 1.54
CA LYS A 71 -12.17 14.98 1.22
C LYS A 71 -11.11 13.90 1.41
N ALA A 72 -9.86 14.17 1.01
CA ALA A 72 -8.73 13.28 1.16
C ALA A 72 -8.43 13.00 2.63
N GLN A 73 -8.41 14.03 3.47
CA GLN A 73 -8.18 13.90 4.91
C GLN A 73 -9.27 13.04 5.56
N LEU A 74 -10.54 13.32 5.23
CA LEU A 74 -11.68 12.55 5.75
C LEU A 74 -11.53 11.05 5.44
N LEU A 75 -11.18 10.70 4.19
CA LEU A 75 -10.99 9.30 3.79
C LEU A 75 -9.84 8.63 4.54
N VAL A 76 -8.71 9.33 4.67
CA VAL A 76 -7.52 8.82 5.37
C VAL A 76 -7.78 8.61 6.85
N ASP A 77 -8.51 9.52 7.50
CA ASP A 77 -8.80 9.45 8.94
C ASP A 77 -9.82 8.34 9.26
N GLN A 78 -10.79 8.10 8.37
CA GLN A 78 -11.80 7.07 8.57
C GLN A 78 -11.28 5.65 8.31
N GLU A 79 -10.40 5.49 7.34
CA GLU A 79 -9.96 4.19 6.84
C GLU A 79 -8.43 4.13 6.67
N PRO A 80 -7.64 4.33 7.76
CA PRO A 80 -6.19 4.57 7.66
C PRO A 80 -5.41 3.40 7.06
N GLU A 81 -5.85 2.15 7.27
CA GLU A 81 -5.18 0.93 6.79
C GLU A 81 -5.60 0.55 5.37
N ASN A 82 -6.64 1.19 4.84
CA ASN A 82 -7.18 0.85 3.53
C ASN A 82 -6.22 1.22 2.39
N ILE A 83 -6.20 0.42 1.34
CA ILE A 83 -5.36 0.68 0.15
C ILE A 83 -5.67 2.04 -0.49
N TYR A 84 -6.94 2.45 -0.50
CA TYR A 84 -7.34 3.76 -1.05
C TYR A 84 -6.82 4.92 -0.21
N SER A 85 -6.67 4.76 1.12
CA SER A 85 -6.04 5.75 1.99
C SER A 85 -4.54 5.89 1.71
N ALA A 86 -3.85 4.78 1.46
CA ALA A 86 -2.46 4.83 1.02
C ALA A 86 -2.31 5.58 -0.31
N MET A 87 -3.18 5.28 -1.29
CA MET A 87 -3.19 5.98 -2.58
C MET A 87 -3.55 7.47 -2.43
N THR A 88 -4.50 7.80 -1.58
CA THR A 88 -4.90 9.18 -1.26
C THR A 88 -3.73 9.96 -0.64
N ASN A 89 -3.01 9.37 0.30
CA ASN A 89 -1.82 9.98 0.89
C ASN A 89 -0.69 10.21 -0.14
N LEU A 90 -0.57 9.36 -1.19
CA LEU A 90 0.35 9.64 -2.29
C LEU A 90 -0.05 10.89 -3.10
N TYR A 91 -1.35 11.15 -3.28
CA TYR A 91 -1.85 12.40 -3.89
C TYR A 91 -1.64 13.61 -2.97
N LEU A 92 -1.95 13.47 -1.67
CA LEU A 92 -1.70 14.53 -0.67
C LEU A 92 -0.20 14.89 -0.62
N SER A 93 0.66 13.88 -0.52
CA SER A 93 2.12 14.11 -0.50
C SER A 93 2.62 14.81 -1.75
N LYS A 94 2.08 14.47 -2.93
CA LYS A 94 2.41 15.15 -4.17
C LYS A 94 1.95 16.61 -4.16
N HIS A 95 0.68 16.86 -3.77
CA HIS A 95 0.14 18.22 -3.70
C HIS A 95 0.95 19.11 -2.75
N TYR A 96 1.24 18.58 -1.55
CA TYR A 96 2.01 19.33 -0.56
C TYR A 96 3.45 19.57 -1.01
N HIS A 97 4.08 18.60 -1.66
CA HIS A 97 5.42 18.78 -2.25
C HIS A 97 5.42 19.87 -3.33
N ASP A 98 4.46 19.81 -4.28
CA ASP A 98 4.34 20.77 -5.38
C ASP A 98 4.03 22.19 -4.87
N SER A 99 3.38 22.29 -3.70
CA SER A 99 3.09 23.54 -2.99
C SER A 99 4.20 23.98 -2.01
N ASN A 100 5.36 23.30 -2.02
CA ASN A 100 6.50 23.55 -1.11
C ASN A 100 6.15 23.40 0.39
N GLN A 101 5.12 22.62 0.72
CA GLN A 101 4.71 22.29 2.09
C GLN A 101 5.32 20.93 2.50
N LEU A 102 6.66 20.90 2.58
CA LEU A 102 7.41 19.64 2.66
C LEU A 102 7.11 18.85 3.94
N ASP A 103 6.83 19.50 5.07
CA ASP A 103 6.48 18.82 6.32
C ASP A 103 5.16 18.07 6.20
N LEU A 104 4.14 18.63 5.54
CA LEU A 104 2.88 17.97 5.27
C LEU A 104 3.06 16.81 4.26
N ALA A 105 3.92 16.99 3.27
CA ALA A 105 4.28 15.92 2.34
C ALA A 105 4.94 14.74 3.07
N LYS A 106 5.89 15.01 3.97
CA LYS A 106 6.55 14.00 4.82
C LYS A 106 5.56 13.30 5.73
N SER A 107 4.64 14.04 6.36
CA SER A 107 3.59 13.48 7.21
C SER A 107 2.69 12.50 6.43
N SER A 108 2.23 12.87 5.25
CA SER A 108 1.40 12.00 4.40
C SER A 108 2.14 10.70 3.99
N LEU A 109 3.44 10.80 3.67
CA LEU A 109 4.26 9.62 3.33
C LEU A 109 4.50 8.74 4.55
N SER A 110 4.77 9.33 5.73
CA SER A 110 4.94 8.59 6.98
C SER A 110 3.67 7.87 7.40
N HIS A 111 2.50 8.46 7.15
CA HIS A 111 1.22 7.80 7.40
C HIS A 111 1.08 6.49 6.60
N ILE A 112 1.49 6.47 5.33
CA ILE A 112 1.51 5.25 4.51
C ILE A 112 2.44 4.19 5.12
N MET A 113 3.63 4.60 5.55
CA MET A 113 4.62 3.69 6.10
C MET A 113 4.16 3.05 7.41
N THR A 114 3.33 3.73 8.19
CA THR A 114 2.84 3.27 9.48
C THR A 114 1.58 2.41 9.37
N ASN A 115 0.66 2.77 8.46
CA ASN A 115 -0.70 2.22 8.45
C ASN A 115 -0.98 1.29 7.27
N SER A 116 -0.22 1.35 6.17
CA SER A 116 -0.50 0.52 5.00
C SER A 116 0.02 -0.91 5.16
N GLU A 117 -0.80 -1.90 4.81
CA GLU A 117 -0.38 -3.30 4.66
C GLU A 117 0.33 -3.59 3.32
N SER A 118 0.23 -2.67 2.37
CA SER A 118 0.81 -2.82 1.03
C SER A 118 2.29 -2.51 1.00
N LEU A 119 3.12 -3.53 0.91
CA LEU A 119 4.58 -3.38 0.79
C LEU A 119 5.00 -2.46 -0.37
N SER A 120 4.25 -2.48 -1.47
CA SER A 120 4.51 -1.61 -2.63
C SER A 120 4.26 -0.13 -2.31
N HIS A 121 3.18 0.19 -1.59
CA HIS A 121 2.90 1.57 -1.17
C HIS A 121 3.90 2.06 -0.12
N ILE A 122 4.26 1.20 0.85
CA ILE A 122 5.31 1.50 1.83
C ILE A 122 6.63 1.79 1.12
N TYR A 123 7.02 0.97 0.14
CA TYR A 123 8.24 1.19 -0.65
C TYR A 123 8.23 2.54 -1.39
N ILE A 124 7.13 2.84 -2.10
CA ILE A 124 6.99 4.11 -2.83
C ILE A 124 7.07 5.29 -1.86
N ALA A 125 6.38 5.20 -0.72
CA ALA A 125 6.39 6.25 0.30
C ALA A 125 7.79 6.45 0.88
N SER A 126 8.50 5.37 1.22
CA SER A 126 9.87 5.42 1.75
C SER A 126 10.85 6.08 0.77
N VAL A 127 10.81 5.70 -0.50
CA VAL A 127 11.68 6.29 -1.53
C VAL A 127 11.38 7.78 -1.71
N ARG A 128 10.10 8.20 -1.71
CA ARG A 128 9.72 9.60 -1.83
C ARG A 128 10.11 10.41 -0.60
N LEU A 129 9.89 9.86 0.59
CA LEU A 129 10.27 10.49 1.86
C LEU A 129 11.79 10.69 1.94
N ALA A 130 12.57 9.67 1.57
CA ALA A 130 14.03 9.80 1.52
C ALA A 130 14.47 10.92 0.56
N ARG A 131 13.84 11.06 -0.61
CA ARG A 131 14.15 12.14 -1.56
C ARG A 131 13.84 13.53 -1.00
N ILE A 132 12.73 13.67 -0.27
CA ILE A 132 12.40 14.94 0.39
C ILE A 132 13.47 15.25 1.45
N ASN A 133 13.83 14.30 2.30
CA ASN A 133 14.86 14.47 3.32
C ASN A 133 16.22 14.84 2.69
N ILE A 134 16.60 14.19 1.58
CA ILE A 134 17.82 14.53 0.83
C ILE A 134 17.78 16.00 0.37
N SER A 135 16.64 16.43 -0.18
CA SER A 135 16.50 17.81 -0.69
C SER A 135 16.56 18.87 0.42
N GLN A 136 16.23 18.49 1.65
CA GLN A 136 16.33 19.33 2.85
C GLN A 136 17.68 19.23 3.57
N GLY A 137 18.59 18.36 3.10
CA GLY A 137 19.88 18.10 3.76
C GLY A 137 19.79 17.20 4.99
N GLU A 138 18.65 16.58 5.23
CA GLU A 138 18.38 15.64 6.33
C GLU A 138 18.88 14.23 5.97
N TYR A 139 20.21 14.10 5.81
CA TYR A 139 20.80 12.87 5.26
C TYR A 139 20.69 11.67 6.18
N ILE A 140 20.73 11.89 7.51
CA ILE A 140 20.60 10.79 8.49
C ILE A 140 19.21 10.20 8.43
N GLU A 141 18.18 11.04 8.38
CA GLU A 141 16.78 10.64 8.26
C GLU A 141 16.55 9.91 6.93
N ALA A 142 17.13 10.40 5.84
CA ALA A 142 17.06 9.73 4.54
C ALA A 142 17.67 8.33 4.58
N ILE A 143 18.85 8.16 5.16
CA ILE A 143 19.53 6.87 5.32
C ILE A 143 18.68 5.92 6.18
N ASN A 144 18.12 6.41 7.28
CA ASN A 144 17.26 5.60 8.16
C ASN A 144 16.03 5.06 7.41
N VAL A 145 15.36 5.91 6.67
CA VAL A 145 14.20 5.52 5.84
C VAL A 145 14.61 4.51 4.76
N LEU A 146 15.69 4.76 4.04
CA LEU A 146 16.18 3.84 2.99
C LEU A 146 16.60 2.49 3.56
N SER A 147 17.22 2.48 4.73
CA SER A 147 17.66 1.24 5.40
C SER A 147 16.50 0.38 5.90
N SER A 148 15.33 0.96 6.15
CA SER A 148 14.12 0.24 6.54
C SER A 148 13.46 -0.53 5.40
N ILE A 149 13.83 -0.24 4.15
CA ILE A 149 13.30 -0.92 2.96
C ILE A 149 13.85 -2.36 2.93
N LYS A 150 12.94 -3.32 2.70
CA LYS A 150 13.34 -4.73 2.56
C LYS A 150 14.30 -4.89 1.38
N ASN A 151 15.41 -5.62 1.61
CA ASN A 151 16.48 -5.79 0.63
C ASN A 151 17.18 -4.47 0.20
N SER A 152 17.19 -3.47 1.05
CA SER A 152 17.82 -2.16 0.79
C SER A 152 19.25 -2.26 0.25
N SER A 153 20.04 -3.26 0.72
CA SER A 153 21.41 -3.48 0.29
C SER A 153 21.60 -3.94 -1.16
N THR A 154 20.52 -4.38 -1.83
CA THR A 154 20.52 -4.85 -3.22
C THR A 154 19.48 -4.10 -4.07
N ASP A 155 18.73 -3.20 -3.50
CA ASP A 155 17.75 -2.39 -4.24
C ASP A 155 18.47 -1.27 -5.00
N PRO A 156 18.37 -1.24 -6.34
CA PRO A 156 19.14 -0.28 -7.15
C PRO A 156 18.71 1.17 -6.96
N ILE A 157 17.45 1.42 -6.54
CA ILE A 157 16.98 2.79 -6.25
C ILE A 157 17.52 3.26 -4.91
N VAL A 158 17.54 2.36 -3.91
CA VAL A 158 18.13 2.65 -2.61
C VAL A 158 19.62 2.93 -2.75
N LEU A 159 20.35 2.05 -3.47
CA LEU A 159 21.79 2.21 -3.70
C LEU A 159 22.13 3.50 -4.45
N GLU A 160 21.32 3.88 -5.46
CA GLU A 160 21.48 5.16 -6.14
C GLU A 160 21.31 6.34 -5.19
N LEU A 161 20.26 6.34 -4.36
CA LEU A 161 20.00 7.42 -3.41
C LEU A 161 21.08 7.49 -2.32
N LEU A 162 21.60 6.36 -1.85
CA LEU A 162 22.76 6.32 -0.94
C LEU A 162 24.00 6.92 -1.62
N GLY A 163 24.22 6.61 -2.90
CA GLY A 163 25.28 7.25 -3.69
C GLY A 163 25.12 8.77 -3.80
N ASP A 164 23.89 9.25 -4.03
CA ASP A 164 23.57 10.69 -4.05
C ASP A 164 23.88 11.35 -2.70
N ILE A 165 23.48 10.72 -1.58
CA ILE A 165 23.78 11.22 -0.22
C ILE A 165 25.30 11.30 0.01
N MET A 166 26.05 10.24 -0.30
CA MET A 166 27.49 10.24 -0.12
C MET A 166 28.18 11.34 -0.95
N LEU A 167 27.70 11.58 -2.17
CA LEU A 167 28.22 12.65 -3.01
C LEU A 167 27.95 14.03 -2.42
N LEU A 168 26.74 14.28 -1.90
CA LEU A 168 26.37 15.52 -1.22
C LEU A 168 27.18 15.76 0.07
N GLN A 169 27.63 14.69 0.70
CA GLN A 169 28.54 14.71 1.87
C GLN A 169 30.03 14.80 1.48
N ASN A 170 30.35 14.98 0.18
CA ASN A 170 31.69 15.00 -0.38
C ASN A 170 32.49 13.69 -0.27
N ASP A 171 31.85 12.56 0.04
CA ASP A 171 32.45 11.22 0.00
C ASP A 171 32.31 10.60 -1.39
N LYS A 172 33.17 11.04 -2.32
CA LYS A 172 33.16 10.54 -3.70
C LYS A 172 33.43 9.03 -3.81
N LEU A 173 34.28 8.49 -2.95
CA LEU A 173 34.62 7.07 -3.01
C LEU A 173 33.42 6.20 -2.61
N ALA A 174 32.71 6.56 -1.55
CA ALA A 174 31.49 5.87 -1.15
C ALA A 174 30.38 6.07 -2.19
N ALA A 175 30.25 7.24 -2.80
CA ALA A 175 29.28 7.48 -3.87
C ALA A 175 29.53 6.57 -5.08
N ILE A 176 30.76 6.49 -5.58
CA ILE A 176 31.16 5.61 -6.68
C ILE A 176 30.79 4.15 -6.36
N LYS A 177 31.18 3.68 -5.16
CA LYS A 177 30.87 2.30 -4.72
C LYS A 177 29.37 2.00 -4.75
N ASN A 178 28.52 2.89 -4.25
CA ASN A 178 27.08 2.68 -4.24
C ASN A 178 26.49 2.69 -5.66
N TYR A 179 26.94 3.59 -6.54
CA TYR A 179 26.47 3.60 -7.93
C TYR A 179 26.92 2.35 -8.72
N GLU A 180 28.17 1.89 -8.53
CA GLU A 180 28.64 0.66 -9.16
C GLU A 180 27.85 -0.57 -8.65
N LEU A 181 27.55 -0.61 -7.35
CA LEU A 181 26.71 -1.64 -6.78
C LEU A 181 25.27 -1.60 -7.33
N ALA A 182 24.71 -0.42 -7.53
CA ALA A 182 23.41 -0.24 -8.18
C ALA A 182 23.42 -0.75 -9.63
N LEU A 183 24.47 -0.48 -10.39
CA LEU A 183 24.64 -0.96 -11.77
C LEU A 183 24.84 -2.46 -11.86
N SER A 184 25.35 -3.10 -10.82
CA SER A 184 25.52 -4.56 -10.77
C SER A 184 24.20 -5.33 -10.54
N GLN A 185 23.11 -4.61 -10.19
CA GLN A 185 21.80 -5.20 -10.00
C GLN A 185 21.05 -5.30 -11.34
N ASP A 186 19.94 -6.08 -11.34
CA ASP A 186 19.04 -6.14 -12.50
C ASP A 186 18.21 -4.84 -12.58
N ILE A 187 18.62 -3.95 -13.50
CA ILE A 187 18.03 -2.62 -13.69
C ILE A 187 17.65 -2.35 -15.14
N THR A 188 16.66 -1.48 -15.34
CA THR A 188 16.27 -1.07 -16.68
C THR A 188 17.39 -0.26 -17.38
N PRO A 189 17.50 -0.33 -18.72
CA PRO A 189 18.50 0.42 -19.48
C PRO A 189 18.48 1.94 -19.23
N ASN A 190 17.28 2.50 -19.02
CA ASN A 190 17.14 3.93 -18.72
C ASN A 190 17.71 4.28 -17.34
N LYS A 191 17.53 3.41 -16.36
CA LYS A 191 18.08 3.59 -15.02
C LYS A 191 19.60 3.45 -15.03
N ALA A 192 20.12 2.44 -15.77
CA ALA A 192 21.56 2.28 -15.95
C ALA A 192 22.21 3.55 -16.53
N LYS A 193 21.68 4.09 -17.63
CA LYS A 193 22.16 5.34 -18.23
C LYS A 193 22.18 6.52 -17.24
N LEU A 194 21.15 6.64 -16.39
CA LEU A 194 21.11 7.70 -15.38
C LEU A 194 22.26 7.56 -14.39
N ILE A 195 22.49 6.36 -13.87
CA ILE A 195 23.55 6.10 -12.89
C ILE A 195 24.95 6.23 -13.54
N GLU A 196 25.13 5.73 -14.76
CA GLU A 196 26.37 5.92 -15.55
C GLU A 196 26.68 7.40 -15.76
N SER A 197 25.67 8.21 -16.07
CA SER A 197 25.84 9.67 -16.19
C SER A 197 26.30 10.28 -14.87
N LYS A 198 25.72 9.90 -13.73
CA LYS A 198 26.18 10.36 -12.41
C LYS A 198 27.63 9.95 -12.15
N LEU A 199 28.00 8.70 -12.44
CA LEU A 199 29.36 8.21 -12.30
C LEU A 199 30.37 8.96 -13.17
N SER A 200 30.01 9.28 -14.41
CA SER A 200 30.90 10.01 -15.32
C SER A 200 31.22 11.44 -14.87
N THR A 201 30.38 12.05 -14.03
CA THR A 201 30.60 13.41 -13.52
C THR A 201 31.52 13.47 -12.29
N ILE A 202 31.80 12.33 -11.65
CA ILE A 202 32.57 12.25 -10.40
C ILE A 202 33.89 11.48 -10.52
N ARG A 203 34.11 10.78 -11.63
CA ARG A 203 35.38 10.16 -12.01
C ARG A 203 36.31 11.15 -12.67
#